data_38452d3f8eb81819491d9b874e9b893b
#
_entry.id   38452d3f8eb81819491d9b874e9b893b
#
_cell.length_a   1.000
_cell.length_b   1.000
_cell.length_c   1.000
_cell.angle_alpha   90.00
_cell.angle_beta   90.00
_cell.angle_gamma   90.00
#
_symmetry.space_group_name_H-M   'P 1'
#
loop_
_entity.id
_entity.type
_entity.pdbx_description
1 polymer ?
#
loop_
_entity_poly.entity_id
_entity_poly.type
_entity_poly.pdbx_seq_one_letter_code
_entity_poly.pdbx_strand_id
1 'polypeptide(L)'
;MQPTATAAAIPSGITLATTTPTGQTIPVAIGTRCFALGGTLAAILNKPDGSGIYGLIVADAAHDVTGEWGEYGQNVPNAKGPDGAANTQAMLAAGSPIAQAVRALNIEGHADWFIPSRLQMLALYESVPDLFDKDSWYWTSSQYSRYPAWCQDFEYGISTAGSKDYSFRARPVRSIQLQPFTPSQLPQPIAEGDPRAILGAEVAA
;
A
#
# COMPACT_ATOMS: atom_id res chain seq x y z
N MET A 1 -1.20 24.52 -13.94
CA MET A 1 -1.47 23.22 -14.56
C MET A 1 -0.96 22.17 -13.61
N GLN A 2 -1.89 21.47 -12.92
CA GLN A 2 -1.55 20.33 -12.08
C GLN A 2 -1.38 19.11 -13.00
N PRO A 3 -0.33 18.29 -12.82
CA PRO A 3 -0.27 17.01 -13.51
C PRO A 3 -1.38 16.10 -12.92
N THR A 4 -2.37 15.81 -13.72
CA THR A 4 -3.33 14.75 -13.47
C THR A 4 -2.55 13.44 -13.36
N ALA A 5 -2.56 12.82 -12.18
CA ALA A 5 -2.07 11.46 -12.03
C ALA A 5 -3.00 10.55 -12.87
N THR A 6 -2.58 10.22 -14.08
CA THR A 6 -3.29 9.27 -14.91
C THR A 6 -3.10 7.91 -14.26
N ALA A 7 -4.16 7.35 -13.70
CA ALA A 7 -4.19 5.94 -13.34
C ALA A 7 -3.79 5.15 -14.60
N ALA A 8 -2.79 4.28 -14.47
CA ALA A 8 -2.37 3.46 -15.59
C ALA A 8 -3.55 2.60 -16.03
N ALA A 9 -4.10 2.89 -17.22
CA ALA A 9 -5.19 2.09 -17.78
C ALA A 9 -4.63 0.70 -18.07
N ILE A 10 -5.10 -0.30 -17.32
CA ILE A 10 -4.81 -1.70 -17.60
C ILE A 10 -5.58 -2.05 -18.88
N PRO A 11 -4.92 -2.52 -19.94
CA PRO A 11 -5.62 -2.96 -21.14
C PRO A 11 -6.65 -4.04 -20.79
N SER A 12 -7.85 -3.93 -21.33
CA SER A 12 -8.91 -4.92 -21.16
C SER A 12 -8.39 -6.31 -21.56
N GLY A 13 -8.34 -7.25 -20.59
CA GLY A 13 -7.88 -8.62 -20.83
C GLY A 13 -6.51 -8.98 -20.20
N ILE A 14 -5.81 -8.05 -19.54
CA ILE A 14 -4.59 -8.38 -18.79
C ILE A 14 -4.95 -8.57 -17.32
N THR A 15 -4.79 -9.78 -16.82
CA THR A 15 -4.77 -10.08 -15.38
C THR A 15 -3.38 -9.78 -14.84
N LEU A 16 -3.29 -9.05 -13.74
CA LEU A 16 -2.03 -8.84 -13.04
C LEU A 16 -1.79 -9.96 -12.04
N ALA A 17 -0.54 -10.26 -11.79
CA ALA A 17 -0.12 -11.24 -10.81
C ALA A 17 1.08 -10.71 -10.00
N THR A 18 1.31 -11.33 -8.86
CA THR A 18 2.52 -11.17 -8.06
C THR A 18 3.07 -12.52 -7.64
N THR A 19 4.33 -12.55 -7.29
CA THR A 19 4.96 -13.75 -6.73
C THR A 19 5.01 -13.63 -5.21
N THR A 20 4.46 -14.63 -4.52
CA THR A 20 4.52 -14.70 -3.06
C THR A 20 5.94 -14.97 -2.58
N PRO A 21 6.25 -14.74 -1.28
CA PRO A 21 7.55 -15.10 -0.71
C PRO A 21 7.91 -16.58 -0.88
N THR A 22 6.91 -17.47 -1.00
CA THR A 22 7.07 -18.90 -1.26
C THR A 22 7.29 -19.25 -2.73
N GLY A 23 7.37 -18.24 -3.62
CA GLY A 23 7.60 -18.42 -5.05
C GLY A 23 6.35 -18.74 -5.89
N GLN A 24 5.16 -18.75 -5.28
CA GLN A 24 3.92 -19.00 -6.01
C GLN A 24 3.43 -17.71 -6.71
N THR A 25 3.11 -17.81 -7.98
CA THR A 25 2.47 -16.72 -8.73
C THR A 25 0.96 -16.74 -8.50
N ILE A 26 0.40 -15.64 -8.02
CA ILE A 26 -1.03 -15.49 -7.76
C ILE A 26 -1.62 -14.30 -8.53
N PRO A 27 -2.82 -14.43 -9.10
CA PRO A 27 -3.52 -13.29 -9.69
C PRO A 27 -3.95 -12.33 -8.59
N VAL A 28 -3.93 -11.03 -8.91
CA VAL A 28 -4.31 -9.96 -7.96
C VAL A 28 -5.23 -8.96 -8.64
N ALA A 29 -6.20 -8.44 -7.88
CA ALA A 29 -7.12 -7.39 -8.33
C ALA A 29 -7.29 -6.34 -7.23
N ILE A 30 -7.51 -5.08 -7.64
CA ILE A 30 -7.75 -3.97 -6.70
C ILE A 30 -9.01 -4.28 -5.86
N GLY A 31 -8.95 -3.98 -4.57
CA GLY A 31 -10.01 -4.24 -3.60
C GLY A 31 -10.03 -5.67 -3.06
N THR A 32 -9.16 -6.56 -3.56
CA THR A 32 -9.10 -7.95 -3.10
C THR A 32 -8.08 -8.10 -1.97
N ARG A 33 -8.56 -8.62 -0.82
CA ARG A 33 -7.70 -9.01 0.29
C ARG A 33 -6.91 -10.27 -0.05
N CYS A 34 -5.63 -10.23 0.18
CA CYS A 34 -4.73 -11.37 -0.01
C CYS A 34 -3.90 -11.60 1.26
N PHE A 35 -4.18 -12.67 1.98
CA PHE A 35 -3.46 -13.05 3.21
C PHE A 35 -1.96 -13.24 2.95
N ALA A 36 -1.60 -13.89 1.85
CA ALA A 36 -0.19 -14.09 1.50
C ALA A 36 0.59 -12.79 1.23
N LEU A 37 -0.10 -11.66 1.12
CA LEU A 37 0.50 -10.33 0.91
C LEU A 37 0.34 -9.42 2.12
N GLY A 38 -0.33 -9.86 3.18
CA GLY A 38 -0.53 -9.13 4.42
C GLY A 38 -1.60 -8.03 4.35
N GLY A 39 -2.44 -7.99 3.30
CA GLY A 39 -3.43 -6.93 3.17
C GLY A 39 -4.19 -6.96 1.85
N THR A 40 -4.80 -5.83 1.50
CA THR A 40 -5.60 -5.64 0.29
C THR A 40 -4.78 -4.92 -0.78
N LEU A 41 -4.79 -5.42 -2.03
CA LEU A 41 -4.25 -4.66 -3.17
C LEU A 41 -5.13 -3.42 -3.38
N ALA A 42 -4.58 -2.26 -3.11
CA ALA A 42 -5.34 -1.02 -3.07
C ALA A 42 -5.12 -0.12 -4.29
N ALA A 43 -3.92 -0.14 -4.88
CA ALA A 43 -3.63 0.67 -6.05
C ALA A 43 -2.54 0.03 -6.91
N ILE A 44 -2.51 0.41 -8.20
CA ILE A 44 -1.44 0.08 -9.13
C ILE A 44 -0.87 1.39 -9.63
N LEU A 45 0.42 1.58 -9.44
CA LEU A 45 1.12 2.84 -9.70
C LEU A 45 2.34 2.61 -10.58
N ASN A 46 2.71 3.64 -11.35
CA ASN A 46 3.98 3.66 -12.05
C ASN A 46 5.12 3.87 -11.05
N LYS A 47 6.24 3.18 -11.25
CA LYS A 47 7.46 3.46 -10.49
C LYS A 47 7.97 4.86 -10.84
N PRO A 48 8.49 5.62 -9.85
CA PRO A 48 8.98 6.98 -10.07
C PRO A 48 10.11 7.08 -11.11
N ASP A 49 10.88 6.02 -11.28
CA ASP A 49 11.99 5.92 -12.23
C ASP A 49 11.55 5.48 -13.65
N GLY A 50 10.24 5.24 -13.85
CA GLY A 50 9.69 4.79 -15.14
C GLY A 50 9.97 3.32 -15.47
N SER A 51 10.56 2.54 -14.57
CA SER A 51 10.96 1.13 -14.82
C SER A 51 9.80 0.13 -14.83
N GLY A 52 8.56 0.59 -14.71
CA GLY A 52 7.37 -0.24 -14.74
C GLY A 52 6.34 0.15 -13.69
N ILE A 53 5.50 -0.83 -13.32
CA ILE A 53 4.41 -0.68 -12.36
C ILE A 53 4.69 -1.45 -11.07
N TYR A 54 4.02 -1.04 -9.99
CA TYR A 54 3.99 -1.78 -8.72
C TYR A 54 2.59 -1.74 -8.13
N GLY A 55 2.28 -2.73 -7.31
CA GLY A 55 1.05 -2.77 -6.51
C GLY A 55 1.30 -2.18 -5.13
N LEU A 56 0.31 -1.48 -4.60
CA LEU A 56 0.30 -0.98 -3.23
C LEU A 56 -0.67 -1.82 -2.41
N ILE A 57 -0.16 -2.53 -1.43
CA ILE A 57 -0.94 -3.30 -0.45
C ILE A 57 -1.21 -2.41 0.74
N VAL A 58 -2.46 -2.31 1.16
CA VAL A 58 -2.88 -1.62 2.37
C VAL A 58 -3.17 -2.64 3.48
N ALA A 59 -2.64 -2.39 4.67
CA ALA A 59 -2.94 -3.19 5.85
C ALA A 59 -4.39 -3.01 6.32
N ASP A 60 -4.92 -3.98 7.04
CA ASP A 60 -6.24 -3.88 7.65
C ASP A 60 -6.28 -2.78 8.73
N ALA A 61 -7.47 -2.23 9.00
CA ALA A 61 -7.68 -1.13 9.95
C ALA A 61 -7.19 -1.44 11.38
N ALA A 62 -7.14 -2.71 11.77
CA ALA A 62 -6.59 -3.15 13.06
C ALA A 62 -5.09 -2.82 13.24
N HIS A 63 -4.40 -2.51 12.16
CA HIS A 63 -2.98 -2.15 12.16
C HIS A 63 -2.72 -0.65 12.01
N ASP A 64 -3.77 0.18 12.10
CA ASP A 64 -3.60 1.63 12.15
C ASP A 64 -2.72 2.02 13.34
N VAL A 65 -1.78 2.92 13.08
CA VAL A 65 -0.92 3.49 14.12
C VAL A 65 -1.33 4.94 14.32
N THR A 66 -1.47 5.38 15.56
CA THR A 66 -1.77 6.78 15.89
C THR A 66 -0.57 7.43 16.56
N GLY A 67 -0.23 8.65 16.13
CA GLY A 67 0.90 9.38 16.71
C GLY A 67 1.26 10.64 15.95
N GLU A 68 2.31 11.30 16.44
CA GLU A 68 2.87 12.51 15.85
C GLU A 68 3.68 12.17 14.60
N TRP A 69 3.60 13.03 13.58
CA TRP A 69 4.39 12.88 12.37
C TRP A 69 5.89 13.02 12.63
N GLY A 70 6.26 13.90 13.54
CA GLY A 70 7.63 14.18 13.92
C GLY A 70 7.72 15.50 14.68
N GLU A 71 8.96 15.93 14.99
CA GLU A 71 9.22 17.13 15.78
C GLU A 71 8.75 18.40 15.04
N TYR A 72 7.99 19.23 15.74
CA TYR A 72 7.56 20.54 15.25
C TYR A 72 8.78 21.43 14.98
N GLY A 73 8.83 22.05 13.80
CA GLY A 73 9.96 22.91 13.41
C GLY A 73 11.14 22.18 12.76
N GLN A 74 11.20 20.84 12.84
CA GLN A 74 12.24 20.06 12.18
C GLN A 74 11.99 19.94 10.68
N ASN A 75 13.02 20.18 9.87
CA ASN A 75 12.93 19.98 8.43
C ASN A 75 13.42 18.58 8.04
N VAL A 76 12.60 17.85 7.28
CA VAL A 76 12.92 16.50 6.74
C VAL A 76 12.86 16.58 5.21
N PRO A 77 13.87 17.16 4.54
CA PRO A 77 13.80 17.54 3.13
C PRO A 77 13.61 16.34 2.19
N ASN A 78 14.11 15.16 2.55
CA ASN A 78 13.99 13.94 1.76
C ASN A 78 12.62 13.23 1.90
N ALA A 79 11.73 13.73 2.78
CA ALA A 79 10.36 13.24 2.92
C ALA A 79 9.38 14.07 2.06
N LYS A 80 9.65 14.22 0.75
CA LYS A 80 8.82 15.02 -0.18
C LYS A 80 8.56 14.33 -1.52
N GLY A 81 9.17 13.17 -1.72
CA GLY A 81 9.05 12.40 -2.96
C GLY A 81 7.71 11.68 -3.10
N PRO A 82 7.46 11.11 -4.29
CA PRO A 82 6.28 10.28 -4.53
C PRO A 82 6.39 8.88 -3.91
N ASP A 83 7.58 8.46 -3.49
CA ASP A 83 7.85 7.16 -2.87
C ASP A 83 7.69 7.24 -1.35
N GLY A 84 6.63 6.62 -0.83
CA GLY A 84 6.34 6.57 0.60
C GLY A 84 7.38 5.79 1.42
N ALA A 85 7.99 4.76 0.84
CA ALA A 85 9.03 3.99 1.52
C ALA A 85 10.29 4.84 1.75
N ALA A 86 10.73 5.56 0.71
CA ALA A 86 11.85 6.50 0.82
C ALA A 86 11.55 7.64 1.80
N ASN A 87 10.36 8.22 1.73
CA ASN A 87 9.93 9.26 2.67
C ASN A 87 9.90 8.75 4.12
N THR A 88 9.35 7.54 4.35
CA THR A 88 9.31 6.92 5.69
C THR A 88 10.71 6.67 6.23
N GLN A 89 11.65 6.26 5.37
CA GLN A 89 13.05 6.11 5.76
C GLN A 89 13.67 7.45 6.19
N ALA A 90 13.36 8.55 5.49
CA ALA A 90 13.79 9.89 5.88
C ALA A 90 13.17 10.34 7.22
N MET A 91 11.88 10.01 7.44
CA MET A 91 11.21 10.27 8.72
C MET A 91 11.86 9.50 9.87
N LEU A 92 12.22 8.23 9.67
CA LEU A 92 12.93 7.41 10.65
C LEU A 92 14.29 8.03 11.02
N ALA A 93 15.06 8.45 10.02
CA ALA A 93 16.35 9.12 10.25
C ALA A 93 16.21 10.44 11.03
N ALA A 94 15.04 11.08 10.94
CA ALA A 94 14.68 12.28 11.68
C ALA A 94 14.03 12.00 13.06
N GLY A 95 13.89 10.73 13.45
CA GLY A 95 13.35 10.34 14.76
C GLY A 95 11.81 10.35 14.84
N SER A 96 11.10 10.32 13.72
CA SER A 96 9.62 10.31 13.66
C SER A 96 9.00 9.16 14.48
N PRO A 97 8.15 9.46 15.50
CA PRO A 97 7.55 8.41 16.34
C PRO A 97 6.63 7.49 15.53
N ILE A 98 5.77 8.06 14.67
CA ILE A 98 4.81 7.28 13.89
C ILE A 98 5.51 6.41 12.83
N ALA A 99 6.63 6.89 12.25
CA ALA A 99 7.40 6.10 11.31
C ALA A 99 8.08 4.91 11.99
N GLN A 100 8.60 5.11 13.23
CA GLN A 100 9.16 4.03 14.04
C GLN A 100 8.11 2.97 14.36
N ALA A 101 6.90 3.38 14.76
CA ALA A 101 5.81 2.47 15.07
C ALA A 101 5.36 1.66 13.84
N VAL A 102 5.23 2.29 12.67
CA VAL A 102 4.89 1.58 11.42
C VAL A 102 5.98 0.60 11.01
N ARG A 103 7.27 0.98 11.13
CA ARG A 103 8.40 0.09 10.78
C ARG A 103 8.57 -1.09 11.73
N ALA A 104 8.04 -1.01 12.94
CA ALA A 104 8.05 -2.11 13.90
C ALA A 104 6.98 -3.18 13.63
N LEU A 105 6.06 -2.92 12.72
CA LEU A 105 4.98 -3.86 12.41
C LEU A 105 5.50 -5.10 11.67
N ASN A 106 4.99 -6.25 12.10
CA ASN A 106 5.09 -7.51 11.36
C ASN A 106 3.67 -8.04 11.19
N ILE A 107 3.15 -7.94 9.96
CA ILE A 107 1.78 -8.34 9.63
C ILE A 107 1.86 -9.52 8.67
N GLU A 108 1.39 -10.69 9.09
CA GLU A 108 1.39 -11.93 8.30
C GLU A 108 2.78 -12.27 7.72
N GLY A 109 3.85 -12.01 8.51
CA GLY A 109 5.24 -12.29 8.14
C GLY A 109 5.91 -11.21 7.31
N HIS A 110 5.25 -10.11 7.01
CA HIS A 110 5.80 -8.97 6.29
C HIS A 110 6.22 -7.85 7.26
N ALA A 111 7.45 -7.35 7.10
CA ALA A 111 8.04 -6.29 7.93
C ALA A 111 8.51 -5.06 7.11
N ASP A 112 8.09 -4.97 5.85
CA ASP A 112 8.46 -3.91 4.90
C ASP A 112 7.41 -2.78 4.81
N TRP A 113 6.63 -2.59 5.88
CA TRP A 113 5.58 -1.58 5.99
C TRP A 113 6.14 -0.16 6.05
N PHE A 114 5.43 0.77 5.42
CA PHE A 114 5.75 2.20 5.40
C PHE A 114 4.49 3.06 5.37
N ILE A 115 4.64 4.36 5.59
CA ILE A 115 3.57 5.34 5.51
C ILE A 115 3.44 5.79 4.05
N PRO A 116 2.25 5.73 3.43
CA PRO A 116 2.09 6.13 2.03
C PRO A 116 2.48 7.60 1.82
N SER A 117 3.09 7.91 0.67
CA SER A 117 3.29 9.30 0.26
C SER A 117 1.95 9.99 -0.02
N ARG A 118 1.96 11.32 -0.17
CA ARG A 118 0.76 12.06 -0.57
C ARG A 118 0.16 11.53 -1.88
N LEU A 119 1.00 11.22 -2.88
CA LEU A 119 0.54 10.68 -4.15
C LEU A 119 -0.10 9.30 -3.97
N GLN A 120 0.53 8.42 -3.20
CA GLN A 120 0.00 7.10 -2.90
C GLN A 120 -1.31 7.20 -2.11
N MET A 121 -1.42 8.11 -1.15
CA MET A 121 -2.64 8.31 -0.36
C MET A 121 -3.81 8.78 -1.23
N LEU A 122 -3.58 9.66 -2.20
CA LEU A 122 -4.61 10.06 -3.18
C LEU A 122 -5.07 8.87 -4.02
N ALA A 123 -4.16 8.00 -4.44
CA ALA A 123 -4.51 6.78 -5.16
C ALA A 123 -5.33 5.80 -4.30
N LEU A 124 -5.04 5.70 -2.99
CA LEU A 124 -5.84 4.92 -2.04
C LEU A 124 -7.25 5.50 -1.88
N TYR A 125 -7.38 6.83 -1.79
CA TYR A 125 -8.67 7.49 -1.74
C TYR A 125 -9.52 7.20 -2.99
N GLU A 126 -8.94 7.26 -4.18
CA GLU A 126 -9.64 6.98 -5.44
C GLU A 126 -10.06 5.51 -5.61
N SER A 127 -9.26 4.59 -5.07
CA SER A 127 -9.44 3.16 -5.36
C SER A 127 -10.18 2.39 -4.27
N VAL A 128 -9.92 2.70 -2.99
CA VAL A 128 -10.41 1.92 -1.84
C VAL A 128 -10.77 2.81 -0.63
N PRO A 129 -11.56 3.88 -0.81
CA PRO A 129 -11.86 4.82 0.28
C PRO A 129 -12.57 4.15 1.46
N ASP A 130 -13.36 3.12 1.20
CA ASP A 130 -14.13 2.41 2.23
C ASP A 130 -13.29 1.53 3.17
N LEU A 131 -12.01 1.35 2.88
CA LEU A 131 -11.08 0.70 3.82
C LEU A 131 -10.58 1.63 4.93
N PHE A 132 -10.88 2.93 4.86
CA PHE A 132 -10.42 3.94 5.79
C PHE A 132 -11.58 4.45 6.66
N ASP A 133 -11.24 4.81 7.90
CA ASP A 133 -12.18 5.45 8.82
C ASP A 133 -12.46 6.89 8.36
N LYS A 134 -13.73 7.21 8.16
CA LYS A 134 -14.18 8.51 7.64
C LYS A 134 -14.11 9.63 8.69
N ASP A 135 -14.10 9.28 9.97
CA ASP A 135 -14.02 10.23 11.08
C ASP A 135 -12.58 10.57 11.50
N SER A 136 -11.59 10.16 10.69
CA SER A 136 -10.18 10.27 11.07
C SER A 136 -9.30 10.88 9.99
N TRP A 137 -8.32 11.68 10.43
CA TRP A 137 -7.23 12.13 9.58
C TRP A 137 -6.12 11.10 9.52
N TYR A 138 -5.57 10.90 8.31
CA TYR A 138 -4.46 10.00 8.07
C TYR A 138 -3.22 10.75 7.62
N TRP A 139 -2.10 10.55 8.31
CA TRP A 139 -0.81 11.06 7.90
C TRP A 139 -0.36 10.45 6.58
N THR A 140 0.22 11.29 5.74
CA THR A 140 1.11 10.82 4.67
C THR A 140 2.56 10.91 5.12
N SER A 141 3.47 10.21 4.46
CA SER A 141 4.91 10.38 4.70
C SER A 141 5.49 11.65 4.09
N SER A 142 4.67 12.49 3.45
CA SER A 142 5.13 13.68 2.73
C SER A 142 5.13 14.91 3.62
N GLN A 143 6.30 15.49 3.84
CA GLN A 143 6.43 16.79 4.49
C GLN A 143 5.89 17.91 3.60
N TYR A 144 5.08 18.81 4.16
CA TYR A 144 4.73 20.08 3.51
C TYR A 144 5.81 21.14 3.75
N SER A 145 6.12 21.41 5.02
CA SER A 145 7.20 22.31 5.44
C SER A 145 7.85 21.82 6.73
N ARG A 146 8.68 22.64 7.35
CA ARG A 146 9.24 22.32 8.70
C ARG A 146 8.19 22.18 9.78
N TYR A 147 7.03 22.81 9.62
CA TYR A 147 5.96 22.83 10.63
C TYR A 147 4.86 21.81 10.36
N PRO A 148 4.16 21.82 9.20
CA PRO A 148 3.16 20.81 8.88
C PRO A 148 3.67 19.72 7.95
N ALA A 149 2.93 18.61 7.95
CA ALA A 149 3.01 17.52 7.00
C ALA A 149 1.66 17.28 6.34
N TRP A 150 1.66 16.65 5.17
CA TRP A 150 0.44 16.32 4.45
C TRP A 150 -0.36 15.24 5.17
N CYS A 151 -1.67 15.46 5.28
CA CYS A 151 -2.65 14.49 5.77
C CYS A 151 -3.85 14.42 4.82
N GLN A 152 -4.62 13.33 4.94
CA GLN A 152 -5.77 13.01 4.11
C GLN A 152 -6.96 12.64 4.97
N ASP A 153 -8.12 13.14 4.60
CA ASP A 153 -9.44 12.77 5.10
C ASP A 153 -10.12 11.87 4.07
N PHE A 154 -10.88 10.89 4.52
CA PHE A 154 -11.56 9.93 3.66
C PHE A 154 -13.09 10.14 3.63
N GLU A 155 -13.64 11.08 4.39
CA GLU A 155 -15.05 11.47 4.28
C GLU A 155 -15.27 12.37 3.06
N TYR A 156 -14.49 13.44 2.95
CA TYR A 156 -14.65 14.47 1.90
C TYR A 156 -13.51 14.44 0.87
N GLY A 157 -12.51 13.61 1.04
CA GLY A 157 -11.35 13.55 0.14
C GLY A 157 -10.39 14.73 0.29
N ILE A 158 -10.41 15.41 1.42
CA ILE A 158 -9.58 16.60 1.64
C ILE A 158 -8.13 16.19 1.91
N SER A 159 -7.22 16.64 1.03
CA SER A 159 -5.79 16.56 1.25
C SER A 159 -5.26 17.92 1.69
N THR A 160 -4.81 18.02 2.94
CA THR A 160 -4.34 19.26 3.56
C THR A 160 -3.06 19.05 4.36
N ALA A 161 -2.60 20.08 5.07
CA ALA A 161 -1.40 20.02 5.89
C ALA A 161 -1.76 20.24 7.38
N GLY A 162 -1.44 19.26 8.22
CA GLY A 162 -1.60 19.31 9.67
C GLY A 162 -0.26 19.56 10.39
N SER A 163 -0.32 20.18 11.57
CA SER A 163 0.86 20.38 12.41
C SER A 163 1.47 19.05 12.81
N LYS A 164 2.80 18.90 12.73
CA LYS A 164 3.51 17.63 12.91
C LYS A 164 3.34 17.01 14.30
N ASP A 165 3.02 17.81 15.28
CA ASP A 165 2.72 17.45 16.68
C ASP A 165 1.26 17.01 16.90
N TYR A 166 0.43 17.02 15.86
CA TYR A 166 -0.91 16.42 15.94
C TYR A 166 -0.82 14.89 15.95
N SER A 167 -1.73 14.29 16.70
CA SER A 167 -1.84 12.84 16.76
C SER A 167 -2.90 12.36 15.77
N PHE A 168 -2.47 12.05 14.53
CA PHE A 168 -3.34 11.46 13.50
C PHE A 168 -2.98 9.99 13.28
N ARG A 169 -3.80 9.28 12.52
CA ARG A 169 -3.53 7.90 12.13
C ARG A 169 -2.54 7.81 10.98
N ALA A 170 -1.83 6.69 10.90
CA ALA A 170 -1.16 6.24 9.70
C ALA A 170 -1.66 4.84 9.37
N ARG A 171 -2.13 4.60 8.16
CA ARG A 171 -2.43 3.29 7.62
C ARG A 171 -1.17 2.73 6.95
N PRO A 172 -0.62 1.62 7.45
CA PRO A 172 0.56 1.01 6.86
C PRO A 172 0.28 0.48 5.46
N VAL A 173 1.23 0.70 4.56
CA VAL A 173 1.21 0.13 3.22
C VAL A 173 2.54 -0.54 2.90
N ARG A 174 2.56 -1.41 1.89
CA ARG A 174 3.78 -2.00 1.32
C ARG A 174 3.68 -2.12 -0.19
N SER A 175 4.82 -2.14 -0.87
CA SER A 175 4.89 -2.26 -2.32
C SER A 175 5.13 -3.71 -2.72
N ILE A 176 4.46 -4.16 -3.79
CA ILE A 176 4.70 -5.46 -4.41
C ILE A 176 5.04 -5.29 -5.89
N GLN A 177 5.90 -6.18 -6.41
CA GLN A 177 6.16 -6.24 -7.84
C GLN A 177 4.95 -6.86 -8.54
N LEU A 178 4.54 -6.25 -9.64
CA LEU A 178 3.48 -6.77 -10.50
C LEU A 178 4.07 -7.22 -11.83
N GLN A 179 3.49 -8.25 -12.39
CA GLN A 179 3.81 -8.77 -13.72
C GLN A 179 2.53 -9.12 -14.46
N PRO A 180 2.53 -9.07 -15.80
CA PRO A 180 1.40 -9.58 -16.58
C PRO A 180 1.20 -11.06 -16.26
N PHE A 181 -0.05 -11.43 -15.97
CA PHE A 181 -0.43 -12.81 -15.72
C PHE A 181 -0.85 -13.46 -17.04
N THR A 182 -0.16 -14.52 -17.45
CA THR A 182 -0.56 -15.31 -18.61
C THR A 182 -1.35 -16.53 -18.15
N PRO A 183 -2.47 -16.86 -18.81
CA PRO A 183 -3.30 -18.03 -18.43
C PRO A 183 -2.52 -19.36 -18.34
N SER A 184 -1.40 -19.49 -19.05
CA SER A 184 -0.50 -20.64 -18.96
C SER A 184 0.19 -20.78 -17.59
N GLN A 185 0.14 -19.75 -16.74
CA GLN A 185 0.67 -19.78 -15.37
C GLN A 185 -0.36 -20.27 -14.34
N LEU A 186 -1.64 -20.45 -14.76
CA LEU A 186 -2.62 -21.15 -13.93
C LEU A 186 -2.22 -22.63 -13.82
N PRO A 187 -2.37 -23.23 -12.61
CA PRO A 187 -2.35 -24.69 -12.53
C PRO A 187 -3.33 -25.22 -13.56
N GLN A 188 -2.85 -26.05 -14.49
CA GLN A 188 -3.72 -26.66 -15.48
C GLN A 188 -4.83 -27.42 -14.75
N PRO A 189 -6.09 -27.34 -15.19
CA PRO A 189 -7.14 -28.17 -14.61
C PRO A 189 -6.67 -29.63 -14.69
N ILE A 190 -6.75 -30.32 -13.56
CA ILE A 190 -6.42 -31.74 -13.49
C ILE A 190 -7.33 -32.43 -14.48
N ALA A 191 -6.75 -33.10 -15.47
CA ALA A 191 -7.51 -33.81 -16.50
C ALA A 191 -8.43 -34.83 -15.83
N GLU A 192 -9.67 -34.94 -16.34
CA GLU A 192 -10.62 -35.95 -15.87
C GLU A 192 -9.95 -37.33 -16.00
N GLY A 193 -9.76 -38.04 -14.85
CA GLY A 193 -9.04 -39.31 -14.78
C GLY A 193 -7.62 -39.24 -14.23
N ASP A 194 -7.06 -38.06 -13.88
CA ASP A 194 -5.79 -37.96 -13.18
C ASP A 194 -5.96 -38.44 -11.72
N PRO A 195 -5.15 -39.41 -11.24
CA PRO A 195 -5.23 -39.91 -9.86
C PRO A 195 -5.13 -38.84 -8.78
N ARG A 196 -4.57 -37.66 -9.09
CA ARG A 196 -4.46 -36.50 -8.20
C ARG A 196 -5.80 -35.79 -7.96
N ALA A 197 -6.80 -36.02 -8.84
CA ALA A 197 -8.14 -35.46 -8.67
C ALA A 197 -8.90 -36.06 -7.47
N ILE A 198 -8.48 -37.24 -7.01
CA ILE A 198 -9.12 -37.98 -5.92
C ILE A 198 -8.66 -37.49 -4.55
N LEU A 199 -7.45 -36.91 -4.44
CA LEU A 199 -6.87 -36.42 -3.18
C LEU A 199 -7.41 -35.04 -2.73
N GLY A 200 -8.07 -34.30 -3.61
CA GLY A 200 -8.66 -33.00 -3.30
C GLY A 200 -10.09 -33.03 -2.74
N ALA A 201 -10.76 -34.19 -2.77
CA ALA A 201 -12.16 -34.33 -2.35
C ALA A 201 -12.33 -34.71 -0.87
N GLU A 202 -11.28 -35.09 -0.15
CA GLU A 202 -11.35 -35.55 1.23
C GLU A 202 -11.12 -34.48 2.32
N VAL A 203 -10.93 -33.20 1.96
CA VAL A 203 -10.67 -32.12 2.92
C VAL A 203 -11.87 -31.16 3.08
N ALA A 204 -13.03 -31.49 2.49
CA ALA A 204 -14.25 -30.67 2.60
C ALA A 204 -15.44 -31.49 3.10
N ALA A 205 -15.28 -32.22 4.24
CA ALA A 205 -16.37 -32.83 4.99
C ALA A 205 -16.22 -32.51 6.47
#